data_953b2cfde4ff63224d06a544091c77c9
#
_entry.id   953b2cfde4ff63224d06a544091c77c9
#
_cell.length_a   1.000
_cell.length_b   1.000
_cell.length_c   1.000
_cell.angle_alpha   90.00
_cell.angle_beta   90.00
_cell.angle_gamma   90.00
#
_symmetry.space_group_name_H-M   'P 1'
#
loop_
_entity.id
_entity.type
_entity.pdbx_description
1 polymer ?
#
loop_
_entity_poly.entity_id
_entity_poly.type
_entity_poly.pdbx_seq_one_letter_code
_entity_poly.pdbx_strand_id
1 'polypeptide(L)'
;DGAKMSKSKGNTVDPQGLIEKYGADTVRLFVLFAAPPEQSLEWSDQGVQGAHRFINRIWKLVNKHIDAGLHEDIDVNHSIKDLKLMRSKIHKTLAKVKDDYLRRHSFNTAIAAVMELSNEIPQEWFDSSASPEMRKVANEAIESILLMLNPITPHLCQHLWWQLYPQESIIDKSWPKIEESLLI
;
A
#
# COMPACT_ATOMS: atom_id res chain seq x y z
N ASP A 1 -8.35 -22.85 17.95
CA ASP A 1 -8.45 -23.23 19.36
C ASP A 1 -7.47 -22.46 20.27
N GLY A 2 -6.73 -21.49 19.75
CA GLY A 2 -5.78 -20.65 20.49
C GLY A 2 -4.53 -21.38 21.04
N ALA A 3 -4.32 -22.63 20.69
CA ALA A 3 -3.18 -23.41 21.16
C ALA A 3 -1.87 -22.97 20.46
N LYS A 4 -0.79 -22.85 21.26
CA LYS A 4 0.53 -22.56 20.71
C LYS A 4 0.94 -23.62 19.67
N MET A 5 1.31 -23.15 18.47
CA MET A 5 1.83 -24.03 17.42
C MET A 5 3.15 -24.68 17.82
N SER A 6 3.26 -25.98 17.58
CA SER A 6 4.52 -26.71 17.73
C SER A 6 4.55 -27.92 16.80
N LYS A 7 5.75 -28.31 16.35
CA LYS A 7 5.95 -29.52 15.53
C LYS A 7 5.48 -30.79 16.24
N SER A 8 5.71 -30.86 17.55
CA SER A 8 5.30 -32.03 18.37
C SER A 8 3.78 -32.17 18.48
N LYS A 9 3.01 -31.10 18.33
CA LYS A 9 1.54 -31.10 18.33
C LYS A 9 0.94 -31.29 16.94
N GLY A 10 1.74 -31.24 15.88
CA GLY A 10 1.27 -31.31 14.49
C GLY A 10 0.32 -30.21 14.06
N ASN A 11 0.31 -29.08 14.78
CA ASN A 11 -0.57 -27.92 14.51
C ASN A 11 0.16 -26.72 13.92
N THR A 12 1.31 -26.93 13.29
CA THR A 12 2.06 -25.89 12.57
C THR A 12 1.45 -25.68 11.19
N VAL A 13 1.44 -24.41 10.75
CA VAL A 13 1.08 -24.04 9.39
C VAL A 13 2.36 -23.95 8.55
N ASP A 14 2.40 -24.72 7.45
CA ASP A 14 3.49 -24.63 6.49
C ASP A 14 3.24 -23.42 5.57
N PRO A 15 4.12 -22.40 5.56
CA PRO A 15 3.95 -21.25 4.69
C PRO A 15 4.13 -21.60 3.20
N GLN A 16 4.79 -22.70 2.86
CA GLN A 16 5.08 -23.05 1.47
C GLN A 16 3.81 -23.21 0.63
N GLY A 17 2.83 -23.95 1.13
CA GLY A 17 1.55 -24.14 0.42
C GLY A 17 0.76 -22.84 0.23
N LEU A 18 0.90 -21.90 1.16
CA LEU A 18 0.29 -20.56 1.05
C LEU A 18 1.02 -19.66 0.06
N ILE A 19 2.35 -19.75 0.04
CA ILE A 19 3.19 -19.00 -0.91
C ILE A 19 2.88 -19.49 -2.34
N GLU A 20 2.74 -20.78 -2.55
CA GLU A 20 2.37 -21.35 -3.85
C GLU A 20 0.97 -20.91 -4.30
N LYS A 21 0.03 -20.83 -3.37
CA LYS A 21 -1.37 -20.48 -3.67
C LYS A 21 -1.61 -18.98 -3.80
N TYR A 22 -1.02 -18.16 -2.94
CA TYR A 22 -1.33 -16.73 -2.78
C TYR A 22 -0.15 -15.80 -3.05
N GLY A 23 1.07 -16.32 -3.17
CA GLY A 23 2.30 -15.54 -3.28
C GLY A 23 2.89 -15.13 -1.94
N ALA A 24 4.21 -14.91 -1.93
CA ALA A 24 4.95 -14.55 -0.72
C ALA A 24 4.49 -13.21 -0.12
N ASP A 25 4.16 -12.22 -0.96
CA ASP A 25 3.70 -10.90 -0.49
C ASP A 25 2.39 -10.98 0.28
N THR A 26 1.48 -11.88 -0.09
CA THR A 26 0.22 -12.10 0.65
C THR A 26 0.50 -12.63 2.05
N VAL A 27 1.40 -13.59 2.19
CA VAL A 27 1.77 -14.16 3.49
C VAL A 27 2.46 -13.11 4.36
N ARG A 28 3.39 -12.34 3.79
CA ARG A 28 4.05 -11.22 4.49
C ARG A 28 3.05 -10.19 4.98
N LEU A 29 2.15 -9.75 4.11
CA LEU A 29 1.11 -8.78 4.45
C LEU A 29 0.20 -9.28 5.58
N PHE A 30 -0.25 -10.54 5.50
CA PHE A 30 -1.07 -11.15 6.56
C PHE A 30 -0.34 -11.15 7.91
N VAL A 31 0.88 -11.65 7.96
CA VAL A 31 1.66 -11.77 9.22
C VAL A 31 1.89 -10.40 9.85
N LEU A 32 2.25 -9.39 9.05
CA LEU A 32 2.56 -8.04 9.55
C LEU A 32 1.32 -7.22 9.89
N PHE A 33 0.17 -7.58 9.33
CA PHE A 33 -1.11 -6.90 9.58
C PHE A 33 -1.90 -7.51 10.75
N ALA A 34 -1.80 -8.82 10.96
CA ALA A 34 -2.66 -9.55 11.88
C ALA A 34 -2.39 -9.24 13.37
N ALA A 35 -1.14 -8.93 13.72
CA ALA A 35 -0.80 -8.58 15.10
C ALA A 35 0.46 -7.68 15.16
N PRO A 36 0.57 -6.80 16.19
CA PRO A 36 1.81 -6.13 16.51
C PRO A 36 2.92 -7.16 16.80
N PRO A 37 4.21 -6.82 16.58
CA PRO A 37 5.34 -7.75 16.76
C PRO A 37 5.45 -8.34 18.17
N GLU A 38 4.97 -7.63 19.19
CA GLU A 38 5.02 -8.06 20.59
C GLU A 38 3.88 -9.01 20.98
N GLN A 39 2.89 -9.18 20.11
CA GLN A 39 1.71 -10.00 20.38
C GLN A 39 1.76 -11.33 19.64
N SER A 40 1.06 -12.32 20.19
CA SER A 40 0.87 -13.59 19.51
C SER A 40 -0.02 -13.43 18.30
N LEU A 41 0.41 -14.02 17.18
CA LEU A 41 -0.38 -14.10 15.96
C LEU A 41 -1.34 -15.30 16.05
N GLU A 42 -2.63 -15.05 15.90
CA GLU A 42 -3.61 -16.08 15.66
C GLU A 42 -3.74 -16.35 14.15
N TRP A 43 -3.56 -17.60 13.75
CA TRP A 43 -3.68 -17.99 12.35
C TRP A 43 -5.13 -17.85 11.86
N SER A 44 -5.35 -17.26 10.70
CA SER A 44 -6.65 -17.08 10.08
C SER A 44 -6.58 -17.21 8.56
N ASP A 45 -7.19 -18.25 8.01
CA ASP A 45 -7.30 -18.43 6.56
C ASP A 45 -8.11 -17.31 5.91
N GLN A 46 -9.12 -16.79 6.61
CA GLN A 46 -9.88 -15.61 6.15
C GLN A 46 -9.02 -14.35 6.12
N GLY A 47 -8.10 -14.20 7.07
CA GLY A 47 -7.14 -13.11 7.09
C GLY A 47 -6.17 -13.16 5.91
N VAL A 48 -5.67 -14.35 5.57
CA VAL A 48 -4.82 -14.55 4.38
C VAL A 48 -5.57 -14.19 3.10
N GLN A 49 -6.82 -14.63 2.96
CA GLN A 49 -7.67 -14.26 1.82
C GLN A 49 -7.95 -12.76 1.77
N GLY A 50 -8.13 -12.11 2.93
CA GLY A 50 -8.27 -10.66 3.05
C GLY A 50 -7.06 -9.92 2.53
N ALA A 51 -5.85 -10.36 2.93
CA ALA A 51 -4.59 -9.82 2.44
C ALA A 51 -4.45 -9.99 0.92
N HIS A 52 -4.80 -11.16 0.39
CA HIS A 52 -4.77 -11.42 -1.05
C HIS A 52 -5.75 -10.51 -1.83
N ARG A 53 -6.96 -10.30 -1.31
CA ARG A 53 -7.91 -9.35 -1.92
C ARG A 53 -7.39 -7.92 -1.95
N PHE A 54 -6.70 -7.49 -0.89
CA PHE A 54 -6.09 -6.15 -0.86
C PHE A 54 -4.98 -6.00 -1.92
N ILE A 55 -4.08 -6.97 -2.04
CA ILE A 55 -3.04 -6.99 -3.08
C ILE A 55 -3.66 -6.91 -4.47
N ASN A 56 -4.68 -7.71 -4.75
CA ASN A 56 -5.38 -7.68 -6.03
C ASN A 56 -6.08 -6.33 -6.31
N ARG A 57 -6.57 -5.67 -5.25
CA ARG A 57 -7.17 -4.34 -5.38
C ARG A 57 -6.12 -3.29 -5.77
N ILE A 58 -4.96 -3.30 -5.12
CA ILE A 58 -3.85 -2.39 -5.48
C ILE A 58 -3.37 -2.66 -6.90
N TRP A 59 -3.22 -3.94 -7.29
CA TRP A 59 -2.88 -4.32 -8.65
C TRP A 59 -3.84 -3.71 -9.67
N LYS A 60 -5.15 -3.90 -9.47
CA LYS A 60 -6.19 -3.37 -10.38
C LYS A 60 -6.18 -1.85 -10.43
N LEU A 61 -6.01 -1.18 -9.28
CA LEU A 61 -5.99 0.27 -9.19
C LEU A 61 -4.84 0.87 -10.01
N VAL A 62 -3.63 0.33 -9.84
CA VAL A 62 -2.44 0.81 -10.56
C VAL A 62 -2.55 0.52 -12.06
N ASN A 63 -3.01 -0.68 -12.44
CA ASN A 63 -3.19 -1.00 -13.85
C ASN A 63 -4.26 -0.11 -14.51
N LYS A 64 -5.37 0.18 -13.84
CA LYS A 64 -6.37 1.14 -14.32
C LYS A 64 -5.76 2.52 -14.58
N HIS A 65 -4.88 2.98 -13.68
CA HIS A 65 -4.15 4.23 -13.85
C HIS A 65 -3.23 4.21 -15.07
N ILE A 66 -2.49 3.12 -15.26
CA ILE A 66 -1.58 2.93 -16.40
C ILE A 66 -2.35 2.89 -17.71
N ASP A 67 -3.44 2.13 -17.78
CA ASP A 67 -4.29 1.98 -18.96
C ASP A 67 -4.94 3.30 -19.39
N ALA A 68 -5.22 4.18 -18.46
CA ALA A 68 -5.75 5.52 -18.73
C ALA A 68 -4.71 6.48 -19.33
N GLY A 69 -3.45 6.08 -19.43
CA GLY A 69 -2.35 6.86 -20.00
C GLY A 69 -1.55 7.65 -18.98
N LEU A 70 -0.43 8.20 -19.44
CA LEU A 70 0.44 9.02 -18.60
C LEU A 70 -0.27 10.30 -18.17
N HIS A 71 0.01 10.76 -16.96
CA HIS A 71 -0.41 12.08 -16.47
C HIS A 71 0.54 13.16 -17.01
N GLU A 72 0.03 14.36 -17.15
CA GLU A 72 0.84 15.53 -17.50
C GLU A 72 1.66 15.99 -16.29
N ASP A 73 2.89 16.43 -16.53
CA ASP A 73 3.71 17.05 -15.47
C ASP A 73 3.34 18.53 -15.32
N ILE A 74 2.31 18.77 -14.54
CA ILE A 74 1.72 20.08 -14.28
C ILE A 74 1.76 20.41 -12.78
N ASP A 75 1.71 21.70 -12.47
CA ASP A 75 1.50 22.13 -11.10
C ASP A 75 0.02 21.96 -10.72
N VAL A 76 -0.21 21.31 -9.58
CA VAL A 76 -1.57 21.12 -9.07
C VAL A 76 -2.10 22.45 -8.52
N ASN A 77 -3.28 22.84 -8.99
CA ASN A 77 -3.95 24.05 -8.48
C ASN A 77 -4.47 23.81 -7.05
N HIS A 78 -3.75 24.37 -6.07
CA HIS A 78 -4.09 24.25 -4.65
C HIS A 78 -5.40 24.95 -4.24
N SER A 79 -6.01 25.75 -5.14
CA SER A 79 -7.32 26.35 -4.90
C SER A 79 -8.47 25.38 -5.07
N ILE A 80 -8.25 24.25 -5.75
CA ILE A 80 -9.26 23.19 -5.92
C ILE A 80 -9.34 22.39 -4.63
N LYS A 81 -10.45 22.56 -3.91
CA LYS A 81 -10.64 22.00 -2.55
C LYS A 81 -10.41 20.51 -2.47
N ASP A 82 -10.97 19.73 -3.39
CA ASP A 82 -10.90 18.26 -3.35
C ASP A 82 -9.49 17.75 -3.60
N LEU A 83 -8.73 18.39 -4.50
CA LEU A 83 -7.33 18.08 -4.76
C LEU A 83 -6.47 18.36 -3.52
N LYS A 84 -6.69 19.52 -2.87
CA LYS A 84 -5.98 19.89 -1.65
C LYS A 84 -6.29 18.92 -0.50
N LEU A 85 -7.54 18.53 -0.33
CA LEU A 85 -7.94 17.57 0.70
C LEU A 85 -7.29 16.19 0.48
N MET A 86 -7.29 15.70 -0.76
CA MET A 86 -6.64 14.42 -1.08
C MET A 86 -5.12 14.49 -0.86
N ARG A 87 -4.44 15.55 -1.32
CA ARG A 87 -3.02 15.72 -1.05
C ARG A 87 -2.72 15.81 0.45
N SER A 88 -3.54 16.53 1.22
CA SER A 88 -3.44 16.53 2.70
C SER A 88 -3.54 15.12 3.26
N LYS A 89 -4.48 14.29 2.78
CA LYS A 89 -4.62 12.90 3.20
C LYS A 89 -3.39 12.06 2.85
N ILE A 90 -2.86 12.19 1.63
CA ILE A 90 -1.64 11.50 1.20
C ILE A 90 -0.48 11.84 2.16
N HIS A 91 -0.22 13.12 2.38
CA HIS A 91 0.92 13.57 3.20
C HIS A 91 0.76 13.22 4.69
N LYS A 92 -0.45 13.27 5.25
CA LYS A 92 -0.75 12.80 6.60
C LYS A 92 -0.53 11.29 6.73
N THR A 93 -0.92 10.52 5.72
CA THR A 93 -0.68 9.08 5.69
C THR A 93 0.82 8.76 5.60
N LEU A 94 1.57 9.45 4.73
CA LEU A 94 3.03 9.32 4.64
C LEU A 94 3.73 9.59 5.97
N ALA A 95 3.33 10.67 6.67
CA ALA A 95 3.88 11.03 7.98
C ALA A 95 3.59 9.95 9.04
N LYS A 96 2.33 9.49 9.08
CA LYS A 96 1.90 8.43 10.00
C LYS A 96 2.64 7.12 9.76
N VAL A 97 2.70 6.65 8.52
CA VAL A 97 3.34 5.38 8.17
C VAL A 97 4.86 5.45 8.44
N LYS A 98 5.49 6.58 8.16
CA LYS A 98 6.90 6.80 8.50
C LYS A 98 7.15 6.65 10.01
N ASP A 99 6.29 7.26 10.84
CA ASP A 99 6.39 7.15 12.30
C ASP A 99 6.12 5.72 12.78
N ASP A 100 5.10 5.06 12.24
CA ASP A 100 4.77 3.67 12.55
C ASP A 100 5.92 2.71 12.21
N TYR A 101 6.64 2.91 11.09
CA TYR A 101 7.77 2.07 10.71
C TYR A 101 9.03 2.35 11.53
N LEU A 102 9.43 3.61 11.66
CA LEU A 102 10.74 3.98 12.18
C LEU A 102 10.80 4.08 13.71
N ARG A 103 9.71 4.49 14.35
CA ARG A 103 9.66 4.76 15.78
C ARG A 103 8.80 3.76 16.56
N ARG A 104 7.59 3.51 16.07
CA ARG A 104 6.61 2.70 16.79
C ARG A 104 6.70 1.20 16.48
N HIS A 105 7.30 0.84 15.35
CA HIS A 105 7.33 -0.54 14.83
C HIS A 105 5.94 -1.20 14.75
N SER A 106 4.92 -0.37 14.49
CA SER A 106 3.52 -0.78 14.41
C SER A 106 3.10 -1.02 12.95
N PHE A 107 3.51 -2.14 12.38
CA PHE A 107 3.29 -2.45 10.96
C PHE A 107 1.80 -2.60 10.62
N ASN A 108 1.01 -3.16 11.53
CA ASN A 108 -0.44 -3.31 11.38
C ASN A 108 -1.16 -1.96 11.22
N THR A 109 -0.81 -0.94 11.99
CA THR A 109 -1.40 0.40 11.88
C THR A 109 -0.93 1.14 10.63
N ALA A 110 0.31 0.93 10.21
CA ALA A 110 0.83 1.45 8.94
C ALA A 110 0.04 0.86 7.76
N ILE A 111 -0.13 -0.45 7.71
CA ILE A 111 -0.89 -1.14 6.66
C ILE A 111 -2.35 -0.66 6.64
N ALA A 112 -3.00 -0.54 7.80
CA ALA A 112 -4.36 -0.02 7.90
C ALA A 112 -4.47 1.41 7.31
N ALA A 113 -3.51 2.29 7.58
CA ALA A 113 -3.50 3.65 7.04
C ALA A 113 -3.38 3.66 5.50
N VAL A 114 -2.57 2.76 4.93
CA VAL A 114 -2.46 2.62 3.46
C VAL A 114 -3.76 2.07 2.87
N MET A 115 -4.41 1.11 3.53
CA MET A 115 -5.72 0.59 3.11
C MET A 115 -6.77 1.69 3.08
N GLU A 116 -6.85 2.53 4.12
CA GLU A 116 -7.75 3.69 4.17
C GLU A 116 -7.47 4.65 3.01
N LEU A 117 -6.22 5.07 2.83
CA LEU A 117 -5.84 5.97 1.73
C LEU A 117 -6.30 5.41 0.38
N SER A 118 -6.02 4.13 0.12
CA SER A 118 -6.40 3.49 -1.16
C SER A 118 -7.92 3.44 -1.41
N ASN A 119 -8.73 3.46 -0.35
CA ASN A 119 -10.19 3.48 -0.43
C ASN A 119 -10.77 4.88 -0.65
N GLU A 120 -10.05 5.91 -0.23
CA GLU A 120 -10.53 7.30 -0.28
C GLU A 120 -10.24 8.00 -1.60
N ILE A 121 -9.34 7.45 -2.44
CA ILE A 121 -9.06 8.03 -3.76
C ILE A 121 -10.27 7.81 -4.67
N PRO A 122 -10.87 8.88 -5.23
CA PRO A 122 -12.00 8.73 -6.13
C PRO A 122 -11.63 7.90 -7.35
N GLN A 123 -12.44 6.88 -7.65
CA GLN A 123 -12.13 5.92 -8.71
C GLN A 123 -12.13 6.55 -10.11
N GLU A 124 -12.89 7.60 -10.32
CA GLU A 124 -12.94 8.39 -11.55
C GLU A 124 -11.63 9.15 -11.82
N TRP A 125 -10.79 9.40 -10.81
CA TRP A 125 -9.48 10.05 -11.00
C TRP A 125 -8.48 9.15 -11.74
N PHE A 126 -8.77 7.85 -11.82
CA PHE A 126 -8.00 6.88 -12.58
C PHE A 126 -8.53 6.67 -14.00
N ASP A 127 -9.55 7.42 -14.42
CA ASP A 127 -10.10 7.34 -15.77
C ASP A 127 -9.39 8.33 -16.71
N SER A 128 -9.34 8.00 -18.00
CA SER A 128 -8.77 8.88 -19.02
C SER A 128 -9.53 10.21 -19.21
N SER A 129 -10.78 10.26 -18.73
CA SER A 129 -11.64 11.45 -18.74
C SER A 129 -11.42 12.38 -17.56
N ALA A 130 -10.64 11.99 -16.54
CA ALA A 130 -10.33 12.84 -15.39
C ALA A 130 -9.44 14.03 -15.80
N SER A 131 -9.56 15.16 -15.08
CA SER A 131 -8.72 16.33 -15.37
C SER A 131 -7.23 16.00 -15.16
N PRO A 132 -6.32 16.71 -15.85
CA PRO A 132 -4.89 16.54 -15.66
C PRO A 132 -4.45 16.65 -14.21
N GLU A 133 -5.03 17.57 -13.42
CA GLU A 133 -4.73 17.74 -12.01
C GLU A 133 -5.20 16.54 -11.17
N MET A 134 -6.40 16.01 -11.43
CA MET A 134 -6.90 14.79 -10.77
C MET A 134 -5.97 13.61 -11.07
N ARG A 135 -5.58 13.45 -12.33
CA ARG A 135 -4.64 12.43 -12.77
C ARG A 135 -3.27 12.56 -12.08
N LYS A 136 -2.77 13.79 -11.95
CA LYS A 136 -1.51 14.07 -11.25
C LYS A 136 -1.57 13.70 -9.76
N VAL A 137 -2.65 14.06 -9.06
CA VAL A 137 -2.82 13.71 -7.64
C VAL A 137 -3.07 12.20 -7.46
N ALA A 138 -3.78 11.56 -8.38
CA ALA A 138 -3.93 10.11 -8.38
C ALA A 138 -2.58 9.40 -8.53
N ASN A 139 -1.69 9.91 -9.40
CA ASN A 139 -0.33 9.38 -9.53
C ASN A 139 0.49 9.57 -8.24
N GLU A 140 0.44 10.75 -7.63
CA GLU A 140 1.09 11.03 -6.33
C GLU A 140 0.62 10.03 -5.26
N ALA A 141 -0.68 9.71 -5.23
CA ALA A 141 -1.23 8.72 -4.32
C ALA A 141 -0.71 7.30 -4.62
N ILE A 142 -0.68 6.88 -5.89
CA ILE A 142 -0.16 5.57 -6.30
C ILE A 142 1.32 5.43 -5.93
N GLU A 143 2.16 6.39 -6.27
CA GLU A 143 3.59 6.37 -5.92
C GLU A 143 3.78 6.26 -4.40
N SER A 144 3.02 7.06 -3.64
CA SER A 144 3.06 7.03 -2.18
C SER A 144 2.64 5.67 -1.61
N ILE A 145 1.56 5.08 -2.11
CA ILE A 145 1.08 3.75 -1.71
C ILE A 145 2.14 2.68 -1.98
N LEU A 146 2.74 2.66 -3.16
CA LEU A 146 3.76 1.67 -3.52
C LEU A 146 5.02 1.83 -2.66
N LEU A 147 5.47 3.05 -2.41
CA LEU A 147 6.63 3.30 -1.55
C LEU A 147 6.35 2.93 -0.08
N MET A 148 5.16 3.22 0.43
CA MET A 148 4.75 2.80 1.78
C MET A 148 4.62 1.29 1.93
N LEU A 149 4.11 0.58 0.91
CA LEU A 149 3.94 -0.87 0.93
C LEU A 149 5.20 -1.65 0.59
N ASN A 150 6.20 -1.04 -0.05
CA ASN A 150 7.38 -1.75 -0.53
C ASN A 150 8.09 -2.60 0.57
N PRO A 151 8.25 -2.15 1.81
CA PRO A 151 8.83 -2.99 2.87
C PRO A 151 8.00 -4.22 3.21
N ILE A 152 6.70 -4.19 2.96
CA ILE A 152 5.73 -5.25 3.28
C ILE A 152 5.54 -6.20 2.10
N THR A 153 5.27 -5.64 0.91
CA THR A 153 4.95 -6.38 -0.32
C THR A 153 5.92 -6.02 -1.46
N PRO A 154 7.20 -6.39 -1.35
CA PRO A 154 8.24 -5.90 -2.25
C PRO A 154 8.08 -6.37 -3.70
N HIS A 155 7.58 -7.59 -3.94
CA HIS A 155 7.42 -8.11 -5.31
C HIS A 155 6.31 -7.37 -6.06
N LEU A 156 5.16 -7.17 -5.42
CA LEU A 156 4.05 -6.37 -5.97
C LEU A 156 4.51 -4.95 -6.31
N CYS A 157 5.15 -4.30 -5.34
CA CYS A 157 5.55 -2.89 -5.47
C CYS A 157 6.62 -2.70 -6.55
N GLN A 158 7.63 -3.56 -6.63
CA GLN A 158 8.64 -3.50 -7.68
C GLN A 158 8.05 -3.74 -9.06
N HIS A 159 7.16 -4.73 -9.19
CA HIS A 159 6.53 -5.04 -10.48
C HIS A 159 5.69 -3.86 -10.99
N LEU A 160 4.83 -3.29 -10.13
CA LEU A 160 3.99 -2.15 -10.50
C LEU A 160 4.81 -0.88 -10.73
N TRP A 161 5.90 -0.68 -9.97
CA TRP A 161 6.81 0.43 -10.19
C TRP A 161 7.48 0.37 -11.57
N TRP A 162 7.90 -0.81 -12.01
CA TRP A 162 8.46 -0.98 -13.36
C TRP A 162 7.45 -0.72 -14.48
N GLN A 163 6.17 -0.98 -14.24
CA GLN A 163 5.14 -0.65 -15.22
C GLN A 163 4.92 0.86 -15.32
N LEU A 164 5.03 1.59 -14.21
CA LEU A 164 4.95 3.06 -14.18
C LEU A 164 6.24 3.71 -14.72
N TYR A 165 7.37 3.20 -14.29
CA TYR A 165 8.71 3.75 -14.56
C TYR A 165 9.65 2.63 -15.00
N PRO A 166 9.65 2.27 -16.29
CA PRO A 166 10.52 1.22 -16.82
C PRO A 166 11.99 1.47 -16.50
N GLN A 167 12.70 0.41 -16.08
CA GLN A 167 14.11 0.41 -15.71
C GLN A 167 14.45 1.11 -14.37
N GLU A 168 13.46 1.60 -13.61
CA GLU A 168 13.69 2.13 -12.29
C GLU A 168 13.45 1.05 -11.21
N SER A 169 14.29 1.04 -10.17
CA SER A 169 14.10 0.19 -9.00
C SER A 169 13.45 0.96 -7.86
N ILE A 170 12.34 0.44 -7.33
CA ILE A 170 11.64 1.09 -6.21
C ILE A 170 12.49 1.12 -4.94
N ILE A 171 13.39 0.14 -4.76
CA ILE A 171 14.27 0.06 -3.57
C ILE A 171 15.28 1.22 -3.52
N ASP A 172 15.62 1.81 -4.67
CA ASP A 172 16.53 2.95 -4.76
C ASP A 172 15.83 4.29 -4.51
N LYS A 173 14.52 4.27 -4.35
CA LYS A 173 13.73 5.49 -4.11
C LYS A 173 13.74 5.89 -2.66
N SER A 174 13.92 7.19 -2.42
CA SER A 174 13.79 7.77 -1.10
C SER A 174 12.32 7.83 -0.66
N TRP A 175 12.10 7.90 0.65
CA TRP A 175 10.78 8.21 1.17
C TRP A 175 10.27 9.55 0.60
N PRO A 176 9.00 9.65 0.17
CA PRO A 176 8.46 10.89 -0.39
C PRO A 176 8.63 12.06 0.57
N LYS A 177 8.98 13.23 0.03
CA LYS A 177 9.07 14.43 0.83
C LYS A 177 7.68 14.81 1.34
N ILE A 178 7.56 14.98 2.64
CA ILE A 178 6.31 15.39 3.28
C ILE A 178 6.23 16.92 3.23
N GLU A 179 5.16 17.45 2.64
CA GLU A 179 4.89 18.88 2.62
C GLU A 179 4.17 19.30 3.90
N GLU A 180 4.84 20.04 4.76
CA GLU A 180 4.29 20.47 6.07
C GLU A 180 3.03 21.33 5.93
N SER A 181 2.92 22.12 4.87
CA SER A 181 1.74 22.93 4.56
C SER A 181 0.46 22.12 4.32
N LEU A 182 0.60 20.83 3.99
CA LEU A 182 -0.51 19.90 3.76
C LEU A 182 -0.89 19.09 5.01
N LEU A 183 -0.13 19.22 6.10
CA LEU A 183 -0.44 18.53 7.37
C LEU A 183 -1.45 19.26 8.25
N ILE A 184 -1.90 20.43 7.86
CA ILE A 184 -2.81 21.29 8.61
C ILE A 184 -4.26 20.84 8.44
#